data_26cfddead997be17b1fe57c999807895
#
_entry.id   26cfddead997be17b1fe57c999807895
#
_cell.length_a   1.000
_cell.length_b   1.000
_cell.length_c   1.000
_cell.angle_alpha   90.00
_cell.angle_beta   90.00
_cell.angle_gamma   90.00
#
_symmetry.space_group_name_H-M   'P 1'
#
loop_
_entity.id
_entity.type
_entity.pdbx_description
1 polymer ?
#
loop_
_entity_poly.entity_id
_entity_poly.type
_entity_poly.pdbx_seq_one_letter_code
_entity_poly.pdbx_strand_id
1 'polypeptide(L)'
;MRLFSWHKQLKNNFKKGKTGIFLFSFLIMLLSATQVKAQDPEFSQFYANPIYLNPAFTGTSALPRAIMNYRNQWPKQGNTYATYNLSVDKFVNSTTGGIGFKLMYDRQLNGVINTINGSFIYAEHFNVSDRFFFSMALETGFIYKQFNVSGLIFPGMIDQGNGVISGTYPIPLEEGHKLIPDFSFGSVAQFDEGYFGFALHHLTQPDLAIYNGDQSGKLPLKLTLHAGAKSHDYHNDLFSKEFTISPNLVYQQQGAFKQINGGVYLKEDWLTLGLWYRNNLSARPNSLIAMFGYQSDKFQFGYSFDFSLSNTAAYSYGSHEISMTFFFGEFHRRLFSNTMVIPQM
;
A
#
# COMPACT_ATOMS: atom_id res chain seq x y z
N MET A 1 53.53 50.67 -4.66
CA MET A 1 52.39 50.54 -5.61
C MET A 1 52.05 49.12 -6.05
N ARG A 2 52.84 48.05 -5.75
CA ARG A 2 52.59 46.64 -6.15
C ARG A 2 51.77 45.79 -5.18
N LEU A 3 51.64 46.14 -3.89
CA LEU A 3 50.93 45.38 -2.87
C LEU A 3 49.37 45.54 -2.93
N PHE A 4 48.88 46.64 -3.48
CA PHE A 4 47.44 46.93 -3.61
C PHE A 4 46.78 46.13 -4.77
N SER A 5 47.52 45.69 -5.79
CA SER A 5 47.00 44.95 -6.92
C SER A 5 46.75 43.47 -6.57
N TRP A 6 47.54 42.88 -5.69
CA TRP A 6 47.45 41.49 -5.25
C TRP A 6 46.22 41.21 -4.38
N HIS A 7 45.87 42.12 -3.48
CA HIS A 7 44.67 42.00 -2.65
C HIS A 7 43.37 42.07 -3.45
N LYS A 8 43.35 42.82 -4.53
CA LYS A 8 42.18 42.95 -5.40
C LYS A 8 41.97 41.71 -6.28
N GLN A 9 43.07 41.09 -6.72
CA GLN A 9 43.01 39.82 -7.48
C GLN A 9 42.59 38.64 -6.63
N LEU A 10 43.06 38.51 -5.39
CA LEU A 10 42.64 37.49 -4.45
C LEU A 10 41.15 37.57 -4.09
N LYS A 11 40.63 38.78 -3.83
CA LYS A 11 39.20 39.02 -3.57
C LYS A 11 38.31 38.66 -4.78
N ASN A 12 38.75 38.89 -6.00
CA ASN A 12 38.01 38.56 -7.21
C ASN A 12 38.00 37.05 -7.49
N ASN A 13 39.09 36.34 -7.21
CA ASN A 13 39.16 34.89 -7.35
C ASN A 13 38.34 34.14 -6.30
N PHE A 14 38.27 34.68 -5.06
CA PHE A 14 37.40 34.15 -4.01
C PHE A 14 35.89 34.39 -4.30
N LYS A 15 35.51 35.51 -4.94
CA LYS A 15 34.14 35.75 -5.39
C LYS A 15 33.75 34.79 -6.53
N LYS A 16 34.63 34.61 -7.53
CA LYS A 16 34.39 33.67 -8.65
C LYS A 16 34.28 32.22 -8.20
N GLY A 17 35.09 31.79 -7.22
CA GLY A 17 34.99 30.47 -6.62
C GLY A 17 33.67 30.25 -5.89
N LYS A 18 33.19 31.19 -5.11
CA LYS A 18 31.90 31.09 -4.41
C LYS A 18 30.71 31.06 -5.37
N THR A 19 30.75 31.84 -6.45
CA THR A 19 29.71 31.84 -7.49
C THR A 19 29.69 30.50 -8.24
N GLY A 20 30.88 29.93 -8.55
CA GLY A 20 30.99 28.60 -9.17
C GLY A 20 30.44 27.48 -8.30
N ILE A 21 30.76 27.49 -7.00
CA ILE A 21 30.23 26.52 -6.04
C ILE A 21 28.70 26.68 -5.89
N PHE A 22 28.20 27.89 -5.85
CA PHE A 22 26.75 28.14 -5.75
C PHE A 22 26.01 27.68 -7.02
N LEU A 23 26.55 27.95 -8.21
CA LEU A 23 26.01 27.46 -9.48
C LEU A 23 26.07 25.92 -9.59
N PHE A 24 27.14 25.30 -9.14
CA PHE A 24 27.30 23.86 -9.11
C PHE A 24 26.33 23.20 -8.12
N SER A 25 26.16 23.77 -6.92
CA SER A 25 25.18 23.31 -5.93
C SER A 25 23.75 23.49 -6.43
N PHE A 26 23.45 24.59 -7.12
CA PHE A 26 22.15 24.86 -7.72
C PHE A 26 21.87 23.89 -8.90
N LEU A 27 22.88 23.55 -9.69
CA LEU A 27 22.76 22.57 -10.76
C LEU A 27 22.55 21.16 -10.22
N ILE A 28 23.23 20.78 -9.13
CA ILE A 28 22.99 19.51 -8.41
C ILE A 28 21.57 19.48 -7.85
N MET A 29 21.09 20.59 -7.29
CA MET A 29 19.72 20.70 -6.76
C MET A 29 18.66 20.57 -7.86
N LEU A 30 18.90 21.13 -9.05
CA LEU A 30 18.03 20.97 -10.22
C LEU A 30 18.05 19.54 -10.78
N LEU A 31 19.20 18.85 -10.73
CA LEU A 31 19.32 17.43 -11.14
C LEU A 31 18.69 16.46 -10.12
N SER A 32 18.47 16.93 -8.89
CA SER A 32 17.83 16.16 -7.81
C SER A 32 16.30 16.29 -7.81
N ALA A 33 15.69 16.96 -8.77
CA ALA A 33 14.24 17.00 -8.95
C ALA A 33 13.76 15.58 -9.28
N THR A 34 13.56 14.77 -8.23
CA THR A 34 12.94 13.45 -8.34
C THR A 34 11.53 13.63 -8.84
N GLN A 35 11.22 13.07 -10.00
CA GLN A 35 9.84 13.05 -10.50
C GLN A 35 8.98 12.31 -9.48
N VAL A 36 8.02 13.02 -8.90
CA VAL A 36 6.97 12.41 -8.05
C VAL A 36 6.10 11.58 -8.99
N LYS A 37 6.24 10.26 -8.92
CA LYS A 37 5.40 9.32 -9.67
C LYS A 37 4.20 8.95 -8.83
N ALA A 38 3.07 8.65 -9.50
CA ALA A 38 1.89 8.10 -8.85
C ALA A 38 2.24 6.78 -8.14
N GLN A 39 1.69 6.60 -6.94
CA GLN A 39 1.87 5.41 -6.11
C GLN A 39 0.49 4.89 -5.71
N ASP A 40 0.40 3.57 -5.51
CA ASP A 40 -0.78 2.95 -4.96
C ASP A 40 -0.96 3.31 -3.48
N PRO A 41 -2.21 3.29 -2.98
CA PRO A 41 -2.44 3.36 -1.55
C PRO A 41 -1.80 2.15 -0.84
N GLU A 42 -1.32 2.39 0.38
CA GLU A 42 -0.70 1.36 1.20
C GLU A 42 -1.66 0.93 2.30
N PHE A 43 -1.66 -0.38 2.60
CA PHE A 43 -2.30 -0.94 3.78
C PHE A 43 -1.23 -1.42 4.77
N SER A 44 -1.58 -1.40 6.05
CA SER A 44 -0.71 -1.87 7.14
C SER A 44 -1.08 -3.27 7.60
N GLN A 45 -2.34 -3.63 7.44
CA GLN A 45 -2.86 -4.95 7.75
C GLN A 45 -2.68 -5.89 6.54
N PHE A 46 -1.42 -6.25 6.24
CA PHE A 46 -1.06 -6.97 5.02
C PHE A 46 -1.87 -8.26 4.81
N TYR A 47 -2.05 -9.05 5.87
CA TYR A 47 -2.73 -10.36 5.80
C TYR A 47 -4.22 -10.31 6.12
N ALA A 48 -4.74 -9.16 6.58
CA ALA A 48 -6.18 -8.91 6.61
C ALA A 48 -6.71 -8.39 5.26
N ASN A 49 -5.81 -8.10 4.30
CA ASN A 49 -6.14 -7.77 2.91
C ASN A 49 -5.30 -8.62 1.95
N PRO A 50 -5.40 -9.97 2.03
CA PRO A 50 -4.49 -10.87 1.35
C PRO A 50 -4.55 -10.75 -0.17
N ILE A 51 -5.73 -10.55 -0.75
CA ILE A 51 -5.91 -10.44 -2.22
C ILE A 51 -5.26 -9.16 -2.76
N TYR A 52 -5.28 -8.08 -1.99
CA TYR A 52 -4.57 -6.85 -2.35
C TYR A 52 -3.04 -7.03 -2.28
N LEU A 53 -2.57 -7.78 -1.28
CA LEU A 53 -1.15 -8.08 -1.13
C LEU A 53 -0.62 -8.94 -2.28
N ASN A 54 -1.36 -10.01 -2.60
CA ASN A 54 -1.01 -10.96 -3.66
C ASN A 54 -2.26 -11.66 -4.19
N PRO A 55 -2.60 -11.54 -5.48
CA PRO A 55 -3.77 -12.18 -6.06
C PRO A 55 -3.77 -13.71 -5.93
N ALA A 56 -2.61 -14.36 -5.76
CA ALA A 56 -2.51 -15.81 -5.55
C ALA A 56 -3.14 -16.31 -4.23
N PHE A 57 -3.54 -15.40 -3.32
CA PHE A 57 -4.31 -15.75 -2.13
C PHE A 57 -5.82 -15.92 -2.40
N THR A 58 -6.27 -15.69 -3.61
CA THR A 58 -7.67 -15.87 -3.98
C THR A 58 -8.08 -17.33 -3.87
N GLY A 59 -9.16 -17.62 -3.15
CA GLY A 59 -9.67 -18.99 -2.95
C GLY A 59 -8.87 -19.86 -1.99
N THR A 60 -7.87 -19.30 -1.29
CA THR A 60 -7.09 -20.06 -0.28
C THR A 60 -7.84 -20.25 1.03
N SER A 61 -8.93 -19.54 1.25
CA SER A 61 -9.79 -19.73 2.41
C SER A 61 -10.64 -20.99 2.30
N ALA A 62 -10.82 -21.68 3.41
CA ALA A 62 -11.70 -22.85 3.49
C ALA A 62 -13.17 -22.53 3.17
N LEU A 63 -13.61 -21.32 3.47
CA LEU A 63 -14.96 -20.82 3.20
C LEU A 63 -14.91 -19.63 2.24
N PRO A 64 -15.97 -19.43 1.44
CA PRO A 64 -16.15 -18.16 0.75
C PRO A 64 -16.10 -17.00 1.75
N ARG A 65 -15.41 -15.93 1.39
CA ARG A 65 -15.26 -14.79 2.29
C ARG A 65 -15.48 -13.47 1.56
N ALA A 66 -15.94 -12.48 2.33
CA ALA A 66 -15.92 -11.07 1.93
C ALA A 66 -15.04 -10.31 2.92
N ILE A 67 -14.14 -9.50 2.40
CA ILE A 67 -13.16 -8.73 3.18
C ILE A 67 -13.39 -7.25 2.88
N MET A 68 -13.52 -6.46 3.93
CA MET A 68 -13.63 -5.00 3.86
C MET A 68 -12.47 -4.38 4.61
N ASN A 69 -11.80 -3.42 4.00
CA ASN A 69 -10.74 -2.66 4.63
C ASN A 69 -11.02 -1.16 4.46
N TYR A 70 -10.81 -0.42 5.52
CA TYR A 70 -10.84 1.03 5.53
C TYR A 70 -9.56 1.56 6.14
N ARG A 71 -8.87 2.44 5.43
CA ARG A 71 -7.68 3.13 5.91
C ARG A 71 -7.87 4.64 5.83
N ASN A 72 -7.56 5.32 6.92
CA ASN A 72 -7.50 6.77 6.99
C ASN A 72 -6.08 7.19 7.37
N GLN A 73 -5.41 7.83 6.44
CA GLN A 73 -4.04 8.28 6.63
C GLN A 73 -4.02 9.78 6.96
N TRP A 74 -3.39 10.12 8.09
CA TRP A 74 -3.22 11.49 8.60
C TRP A 74 -4.54 12.22 8.85
N PRO A 75 -5.43 11.69 9.69
CA PRO A 75 -6.79 12.20 9.88
C PRO A 75 -6.84 13.66 10.38
N LYS A 76 -5.80 14.15 11.06
CA LYS A 76 -5.72 15.56 11.51
C LYS A 76 -5.72 16.55 10.35
N GLN A 77 -5.32 16.14 9.16
CA GLN A 77 -5.31 16.97 7.96
C GLN A 77 -6.67 17.00 7.23
N GLY A 78 -7.77 16.60 7.90
CA GLY A 78 -9.12 16.69 7.37
C GLY A 78 -9.52 15.53 6.46
N ASN A 79 -9.19 14.29 6.81
CA ASN A 79 -9.50 13.09 6.00
C ASN A 79 -8.98 13.18 4.56
N THR A 80 -7.81 13.74 4.41
CA THR A 80 -7.21 14.04 3.11
C THR A 80 -6.95 12.79 2.29
N TYR A 81 -6.67 11.65 2.95
CA TYR A 81 -6.39 10.36 2.32
C TYR A 81 -7.21 9.26 2.97
N ALA A 82 -8.19 8.75 2.25
CA ALA A 82 -9.06 7.67 2.70
C ALA A 82 -9.19 6.59 1.62
N THR A 83 -8.86 5.36 1.97
CA THR A 83 -8.92 4.21 1.07
C THR A 83 -9.91 3.18 1.59
N TYR A 84 -10.78 2.71 0.72
CA TYR A 84 -11.75 1.65 0.97
C TYR A 84 -11.43 0.49 0.04
N ASN A 85 -11.43 -0.71 0.55
CA ASN A 85 -11.27 -1.93 -0.25
C ASN A 85 -12.35 -2.93 0.12
N LEU A 86 -12.95 -3.55 -0.89
CA LEU A 86 -13.84 -4.68 -0.78
C LEU A 86 -13.31 -5.80 -1.66
N SER A 87 -13.12 -6.98 -1.12
CA SER A 87 -12.82 -8.16 -1.91
C SER A 87 -13.70 -9.32 -1.50
N VAL A 88 -14.06 -10.16 -2.47
CA VAL A 88 -14.79 -11.40 -2.26
C VAL A 88 -14.08 -12.51 -3.00
N ASP A 89 -13.92 -13.66 -2.37
CA ASP A 89 -13.30 -14.82 -3.00
C ASP A 89 -13.86 -16.14 -2.49
N LYS A 90 -13.74 -17.14 -3.33
CA LYS A 90 -14.08 -18.51 -2.99
C LYS A 90 -13.23 -19.51 -3.76
N PHE A 91 -13.03 -20.66 -3.18
CA PHE A 91 -12.49 -21.83 -3.87
C PHE A 91 -13.55 -22.46 -4.77
N VAL A 92 -13.15 -22.93 -5.95
CA VAL A 92 -14.00 -23.61 -6.94
C VAL A 92 -13.50 -25.02 -7.15
N ASN A 93 -14.27 -26.01 -6.68
CA ASN A 93 -13.85 -27.42 -6.70
C ASN A 93 -13.63 -27.97 -8.12
N SER A 94 -14.40 -27.50 -9.11
CA SER A 94 -14.32 -28.00 -10.49
C SER A 94 -13.04 -27.64 -11.22
N THR A 95 -12.39 -26.56 -10.78
CA THR A 95 -11.16 -26.03 -11.41
C THR A 95 -9.93 -26.17 -10.52
N THR A 96 -10.08 -26.74 -9.30
CA THR A 96 -9.01 -26.77 -8.28
C THR A 96 -8.40 -25.44 -7.94
N GLY A 97 -9.11 -24.35 -8.24
CA GLY A 97 -8.63 -22.98 -8.12
C GLY A 97 -9.55 -22.05 -7.35
N GLY A 98 -9.20 -20.78 -7.30
CA GLY A 98 -9.96 -19.72 -6.67
C GLY A 98 -10.46 -18.70 -7.67
N ILE A 99 -11.64 -18.16 -7.43
CA ILE A 99 -12.16 -16.96 -8.12
C ILE A 99 -12.38 -15.85 -7.11
N GLY A 100 -12.09 -14.63 -7.52
CA GLY A 100 -12.27 -13.46 -6.67
C GLY A 100 -12.60 -12.22 -7.46
N PHE A 101 -13.15 -11.27 -6.73
CA PHE A 101 -13.41 -9.91 -7.20
C PHE A 101 -12.88 -8.92 -6.16
N LYS A 102 -12.28 -7.83 -6.61
CA LYS A 102 -11.77 -6.75 -5.76
C LYS A 102 -12.26 -5.41 -6.31
N LEU A 103 -12.71 -4.55 -5.40
CA LEU A 103 -13.08 -3.17 -5.68
C LEU A 103 -12.42 -2.27 -4.64
N MET A 104 -11.62 -1.32 -5.10
CA MET A 104 -10.96 -0.34 -4.25
C MET A 104 -11.37 1.07 -4.68
N TYR A 105 -11.67 1.91 -3.70
CA TYR A 105 -11.89 3.34 -3.87
C TYR A 105 -10.88 4.11 -3.03
N ASP A 106 -10.05 4.90 -3.69
CA ASP A 106 -9.05 5.74 -3.04
C ASP A 106 -9.37 7.22 -3.28
N ARG A 107 -9.54 7.94 -2.17
CA ARG A 107 -9.86 9.35 -2.13
C ARG A 107 -8.67 10.12 -1.58
N GLN A 108 -8.13 11.01 -2.40
CA GLN A 108 -6.98 11.83 -2.06
C GLN A 108 -7.35 13.32 -2.10
N LEU A 109 -6.67 14.12 -1.27
CA LEU A 109 -6.84 15.58 -1.21
C LEU A 109 -8.31 16.00 -1.07
N ASN A 110 -9.03 15.39 -0.13
CA ASN A 110 -10.46 15.63 0.13
C ASN A 110 -11.37 15.42 -1.10
N GLY A 111 -10.98 14.49 -2.01
CA GLY A 111 -11.77 14.13 -3.18
C GLY A 111 -11.43 14.92 -4.44
N VAL A 112 -10.35 15.68 -4.43
CA VAL A 112 -9.78 16.27 -5.65
C VAL A 112 -9.30 15.19 -6.59
N ILE A 113 -8.64 14.14 -6.05
CA ILE A 113 -8.24 12.96 -6.81
C ILE A 113 -9.00 11.76 -6.26
N ASN A 114 -9.76 11.11 -7.12
CA ASN A 114 -10.49 9.89 -6.82
C ASN A 114 -10.03 8.79 -7.78
N THR A 115 -9.73 7.60 -7.22
CA THR A 115 -9.34 6.44 -8.02
C THR A 115 -10.21 5.26 -7.64
N ILE A 116 -10.82 4.60 -8.63
CA ILE A 116 -11.56 3.36 -8.46
C ILE A 116 -10.81 2.27 -9.22
N ASN A 117 -10.45 1.19 -8.53
CA ASN A 117 -9.85 0.01 -9.13
C ASN A 117 -10.81 -1.16 -8.95
N GLY A 118 -11.26 -1.75 -10.05
CA GLY A 118 -12.09 -2.95 -10.04
C GLY A 118 -11.38 -4.08 -10.78
N SER A 119 -11.32 -5.27 -10.20
CA SER A 119 -10.63 -6.40 -10.81
C SER A 119 -11.30 -7.73 -10.53
N PHE A 120 -11.15 -8.65 -11.48
CA PHE A 120 -11.49 -10.06 -11.38
C PHE A 120 -10.18 -10.86 -11.29
N ILE A 121 -10.16 -11.88 -10.43
CA ILE A 121 -8.99 -12.70 -10.16
C ILE A 121 -9.35 -14.17 -10.36
N TYR A 122 -8.47 -14.89 -11.05
CA TYR A 122 -8.45 -16.33 -11.11
C TYR A 122 -7.12 -16.85 -10.59
N ALA A 123 -7.17 -17.75 -9.62
CA ALA A 123 -5.99 -18.42 -9.06
C ALA A 123 -6.09 -19.93 -9.29
N GLU A 124 -5.00 -20.53 -9.70
CA GLU A 124 -4.85 -22.00 -9.80
C GLU A 124 -4.01 -22.52 -8.64
N HIS A 125 -4.46 -23.60 -8.01
CA HIS A 125 -3.84 -24.17 -6.83
C HIS A 125 -3.31 -25.57 -7.11
N PHE A 126 -2.06 -25.79 -6.78
CA PHE A 126 -1.33 -27.04 -7.00
C PHE A 126 -0.90 -27.63 -5.67
N ASN A 127 -1.47 -28.77 -5.30
CA ASN A 127 -0.98 -29.61 -4.21
C ASN A 127 0.10 -30.52 -4.77
N VAL A 128 1.37 -30.11 -4.69
CA VAL A 128 2.50 -30.86 -5.27
C VAL A 128 2.87 -32.03 -4.36
N SER A 129 2.76 -31.86 -3.04
CA SER A 129 2.93 -32.90 -2.03
C SER A 129 2.19 -32.51 -0.76
N ASP A 130 2.16 -33.41 0.25
CA ASP A 130 1.54 -33.14 1.55
C ASP A 130 2.18 -31.94 2.29
N ARG A 131 3.40 -31.54 1.90
CA ARG A 131 4.17 -30.45 2.53
C ARG A 131 4.43 -29.27 1.61
N PHE A 132 4.03 -29.36 0.34
CA PHE A 132 4.28 -28.31 -0.63
C PHE A 132 3.01 -27.95 -1.40
N PHE A 133 2.53 -26.75 -1.15
CA PHE A 133 1.43 -26.12 -1.87
C PHE A 133 1.96 -24.96 -2.70
N PHE A 134 1.44 -24.81 -3.92
CA PHE A 134 1.78 -23.75 -4.81
C PHE A 134 0.52 -23.12 -5.40
N SER A 135 0.45 -21.80 -5.46
CA SER A 135 -0.64 -21.06 -6.09
C SER A 135 -0.09 -20.00 -7.03
N MET A 136 -0.73 -19.84 -8.17
CA MET A 136 -0.48 -18.73 -9.09
C MET A 136 -1.80 -18.10 -9.52
N ALA A 137 -1.81 -16.80 -9.79
CA ALA A 137 -3.01 -16.08 -10.16
C ALA A 137 -2.75 -15.02 -11.22
N LEU A 138 -3.79 -14.81 -12.03
CA LEU A 138 -3.92 -13.68 -12.91
C LEU A 138 -5.05 -12.79 -12.42
N GLU A 139 -4.80 -11.49 -12.42
CA GLU A 139 -5.77 -10.46 -12.10
C GLU A 139 -5.94 -9.57 -13.33
N THR A 140 -7.18 -9.34 -13.73
CA THR A 140 -7.55 -8.42 -14.81
C THR A 140 -8.61 -7.45 -14.32
N GLY A 141 -8.46 -6.18 -14.66
CA GLY A 141 -9.36 -5.17 -14.17
C GLY A 141 -9.21 -3.83 -14.89
N PHE A 142 -9.67 -2.80 -14.22
CA PHE A 142 -9.60 -1.43 -14.69
C PHE A 142 -9.24 -0.47 -13.56
N ILE A 143 -8.62 0.64 -13.95
CA ILE A 143 -8.39 1.81 -13.12
C ILE A 143 -9.21 2.97 -13.71
N TYR A 144 -10.14 3.50 -12.92
CA TYR A 144 -10.85 4.74 -13.23
C TYR A 144 -10.34 5.83 -12.32
N LYS A 145 -9.70 6.84 -12.90
CA LYS A 145 -9.15 8.00 -12.19
C LYS A 145 -9.91 9.24 -12.57
N GLN A 146 -10.30 10.01 -11.57
CA GLN A 146 -11.01 11.28 -11.72
C GLN A 146 -10.26 12.39 -11.01
N PHE A 147 -10.16 13.53 -11.64
CA PHE A 147 -9.67 14.76 -11.09
C PHE A 147 -10.81 15.77 -11.02
N ASN A 148 -11.18 16.18 -9.81
CA ASN A 148 -12.27 17.11 -9.55
C ASN A 148 -11.69 18.43 -9.03
N VAL A 149 -11.87 19.48 -9.79
CA VAL A 149 -11.34 20.83 -9.47
C VAL A 149 -12.35 21.72 -8.75
N SER A 150 -13.62 21.31 -8.69
CA SER A 150 -14.72 22.14 -8.16
C SER A 150 -14.54 22.51 -6.68
N GLY A 151 -13.77 21.73 -5.92
CA GLY A 151 -13.45 21.99 -4.50
C GLY A 151 -12.16 22.76 -4.25
N LEU A 152 -11.42 23.14 -5.30
CA LEU A 152 -10.15 23.85 -5.15
C LEU A 152 -10.37 25.38 -5.06
N ILE A 153 -9.72 26.00 -4.08
CA ILE A 153 -9.69 27.44 -3.91
C ILE A 153 -8.31 27.94 -4.32
N PHE A 154 -8.25 28.75 -5.37
CA PHE A 154 -7.00 29.33 -5.84
C PHE A 154 -6.81 30.74 -5.29
N PRO A 155 -5.58 31.21 -5.11
CA PRO A 155 -5.32 32.55 -4.59
C PRO A 155 -6.02 33.69 -5.37
N GLY A 156 -6.24 33.53 -6.68
CA GLY A 156 -6.97 34.46 -7.52
C GLY A 156 -8.48 34.48 -7.29
N MET A 157 -9.04 33.52 -6.54
CA MET A 157 -10.44 33.48 -6.15
C MET A 157 -10.70 34.19 -4.81
N ILE A 158 -9.63 34.58 -4.09
CA ILE A 158 -9.72 35.25 -2.79
C ILE A 158 -9.60 36.75 -3.01
N ASP A 159 -10.61 37.51 -2.62
CA ASP A 159 -10.56 38.94 -2.59
C ASP A 159 -9.52 39.38 -1.55
N GLN A 160 -8.49 40.09 -2.01
CA GLN A 160 -7.38 40.53 -1.16
C GLN A 160 -7.77 41.57 -0.11
N GLY A 161 -8.92 42.25 -0.28
CA GLY A 161 -9.38 43.29 0.63
C GLY A 161 -10.19 42.76 1.80
N ASN A 162 -11.01 41.74 1.61
CA ASN A 162 -11.94 41.24 2.62
C ASN A 162 -11.79 39.75 2.90
N GLY A 163 -10.90 39.01 2.19
CA GLY A 163 -10.66 37.56 2.36
C GLY A 163 -11.82 36.68 1.89
N VAL A 164 -12.83 37.25 1.24
CA VAL A 164 -14.00 36.52 0.77
C VAL A 164 -13.63 35.77 -0.51
N ILE A 165 -14.05 34.53 -0.63
CA ILE A 165 -13.94 33.77 -1.86
C ILE A 165 -15.00 34.30 -2.82
N SER A 166 -14.60 35.14 -3.76
CA SER A 166 -15.48 35.69 -4.78
C SER A 166 -14.93 35.38 -6.16
N GLY A 167 -15.74 34.69 -6.95
CA GLY A 167 -15.50 34.58 -8.38
C GLY A 167 -15.11 33.18 -8.87
N THR A 168 -15.27 33.04 -10.16
CA THR A 168 -14.83 31.88 -10.95
C THR A 168 -13.37 32.08 -11.30
N TYR A 169 -12.56 31.03 -11.15
CA TYR A 169 -11.17 31.07 -11.62
C TYR A 169 -11.15 31.36 -13.13
N PRO A 170 -10.35 32.33 -13.58
CA PRO A 170 -10.40 32.82 -14.97
C PRO A 170 -9.90 31.84 -16.02
N ILE A 171 -9.27 30.70 -15.58
CA ILE A 171 -8.86 29.62 -16.46
C ILE A 171 -9.78 28.44 -16.16
N PRO A 172 -10.58 27.96 -17.13
CA PRO A 172 -11.40 26.77 -16.94
C PRO A 172 -10.46 25.58 -16.73
N LEU A 173 -10.32 25.12 -15.47
CA LEU A 173 -9.71 23.85 -15.18
C LEU A 173 -10.76 22.79 -15.54
N GLU A 174 -10.50 22.03 -16.57
CA GLU A 174 -11.37 20.96 -16.98
C GLU A 174 -11.31 19.82 -15.97
N GLU A 175 -12.48 19.34 -15.53
CA GLU A 175 -12.59 18.09 -14.83
C GLU A 175 -12.19 16.97 -15.81
N GLY A 176 -11.28 16.10 -15.37
CA GLY A 176 -10.79 15.03 -16.22
C GLY A 176 -11.05 13.67 -15.60
N HIS A 177 -11.32 12.70 -16.44
CA HIS A 177 -11.38 11.29 -16.02
C HIS A 177 -10.71 10.39 -17.05
N LYS A 178 -10.22 9.25 -16.59
CA LYS A 178 -9.56 8.27 -17.43
C LYS A 178 -9.89 6.87 -16.95
N LEU A 179 -10.25 5.99 -17.89
CA LEU A 179 -10.50 4.57 -17.65
C LEU A 179 -9.47 3.75 -18.43
N ILE A 180 -8.73 2.89 -17.75
CA ILE A 180 -7.62 2.15 -18.33
C ILE A 180 -7.66 0.70 -17.84
N PRO A 181 -7.43 -0.30 -18.72
CA PRO A 181 -7.27 -1.68 -18.30
C PRO A 181 -5.96 -1.88 -17.51
N ASP A 182 -6.02 -2.76 -16.52
CA ASP A 182 -4.88 -3.12 -15.68
C ASP A 182 -4.79 -4.63 -15.49
N PHE A 183 -3.56 -5.14 -15.39
CA PHE A 183 -3.27 -6.55 -15.23
C PHE A 183 -2.22 -6.77 -14.15
N SER A 184 -2.43 -7.84 -13.37
CA SER A 184 -1.49 -8.24 -12.33
C SER A 184 -1.28 -9.74 -12.35
N PHE A 185 -0.15 -10.17 -11.79
CA PHE A 185 0.21 -11.57 -11.61
C PHE A 185 0.68 -11.79 -10.19
N GLY A 186 0.35 -12.95 -9.62
CA GLY A 186 0.81 -13.34 -8.30
C GLY A 186 1.16 -14.81 -8.22
N SER A 187 2.05 -15.14 -7.31
CA SER A 187 2.41 -16.51 -6.99
C SER A 187 2.78 -16.64 -5.52
N VAL A 188 2.40 -17.76 -4.91
CA VAL A 188 2.71 -18.11 -3.52
C VAL A 188 3.10 -19.57 -3.45
N ALA A 189 4.18 -19.86 -2.75
CA ALA A 189 4.63 -21.20 -2.42
C ALA A 189 4.63 -21.37 -0.89
N GLN A 190 4.06 -22.46 -0.39
CA GLN A 190 4.07 -22.82 1.01
C GLN A 190 4.81 -24.14 1.21
N PHE A 191 5.69 -24.17 2.20
CA PHE A 191 6.49 -25.32 2.61
C PHE A 191 6.30 -25.55 4.09
N ASP A 192 5.68 -26.66 4.47
CA ASP A 192 5.37 -26.96 5.88
C ASP A 192 4.71 -25.73 6.56
N GLU A 193 5.43 -25.05 7.44
CA GLU A 193 4.95 -23.88 8.19
C GLU A 193 5.42 -22.54 7.61
N GLY A 194 6.27 -22.57 6.59
CA GLY A 194 6.79 -21.36 5.93
C GLY A 194 6.14 -21.11 4.57
N TYR A 195 6.08 -19.87 4.17
CA TYR A 195 5.62 -19.49 2.84
C TYR A 195 6.43 -18.32 2.28
N PHE A 196 6.48 -18.28 0.96
CA PHE A 196 7.06 -17.20 0.20
C PHE A 196 6.15 -16.86 -0.97
N GLY A 197 5.98 -15.59 -1.26
CA GLY A 197 5.20 -15.15 -2.41
C GLY A 197 5.76 -13.91 -3.07
N PHE A 198 5.42 -13.76 -4.34
CA PHE A 198 5.66 -12.53 -5.08
C PHE A 198 4.42 -12.13 -5.89
N ALA A 199 4.24 -10.84 -6.06
CA ALA A 199 3.21 -10.28 -6.93
C ALA A 199 3.77 -9.12 -7.76
N LEU A 200 3.28 -9.01 -8.98
CA LEU A 200 3.54 -7.94 -9.92
C LEU A 200 2.21 -7.30 -10.28
N HIS A 201 2.02 -6.05 -9.87
CA HIS A 201 0.85 -5.26 -10.22
C HIS A 201 1.20 -4.25 -11.29
N HIS A 202 0.21 -3.82 -12.06
CA HIS A 202 0.35 -2.84 -13.15
C HIS A 202 1.34 -3.29 -14.23
N LEU A 203 1.17 -4.53 -14.74
CA LEU A 203 2.03 -5.11 -15.77
C LEU A 203 2.11 -4.26 -17.04
N THR A 204 1.04 -3.57 -17.38
CA THR A 204 0.95 -2.69 -18.54
C THR A 204 1.51 -1.29 -18.28
N GLN A 205 1.84 -0.96 -17.01
CA GLN A 205 2.26 0.38 -16.60
C GLN A 205 1.34 1.47 -17.18
N PRO A 206 0.04 1.43 -16.84
CA PRO A 206 -0.96 2.28 -17.47
C PRO A 206 -0.65 3.76 -17.29
N ASP A 207 -0.91 4.56 -18.32
CA ASP A 207 -0.75 6.01 -18.25
C ASP A 207 -2.01 6.65 -17.65
N LEU A 208 -1.87 7.16 -16.44
CA LEU A 208 -2.91 7.84 -15.66
C LEU A 208 -2.91 9.36 -15.84
N ALA A 209 -2.08 9.92 -16.74
CA ALA A 209 -2.11 11.36 -17.05
C ALA A 209 -3.50 11.73 -17.60
N ILE A 210 -4.15 12.70 -16.95
CA ILE A 210 -5.47 13.20 -17.38
C ILE A 210 -5.29 14.21 -18.51
N TYR A 211 -4.21 14.98 -18.45
CA TYR A 211 -3.91 16.00 -19.46
C TYR A 211 -2.86 15.47 -20.45
N ASN A 212 -3.10 15.74 -21.74
CA ASN A 212 -2.19 15.37 -22.81
C ASN A 212 -0.84 16.12 -22.68
N GLY A 213 0.27 15.39 -22.79
CA GLY A 213 1.62 15.97 -22.77
C GLY A 213 2.41 15.74 -21.47
N ASP A 214 1.80 15.22 -20.43
CA ASP A 214 2.50 14.86 -19.19
C ASP A 214 3.05 13.45 -19.26
N GLN A 215 4.36 13.31 -19.48
CA GLN A 215 5.05 12.01 -19.47
C GLN A 215 5.17 11.40 -18.07
N SER A 216 4.78 12.13 -17.02
CA SER A 216 4.85 11.69 -15.61
C SER A 216 3.66 10.81 -15.17
N GLY A 217 2.65 10.63 -16.03
CA GLY A 217 1.41 9.93 -15.69
C GLY A 217 1.48 8.41 -15.63
N LYS A 218 2.56 7.79 -16.08
CA LYS A 218 2.69 6.32 -16.05
C LYS A 218 2.74 5.79 -14.63
N LEU A 219 1.82 4.89 -14.30
CA LEU A 219 1.83 4.13 -13.05
C LEU A 219 2.92 3.05 -13.15
N PRO A 220 3.99 3.12 -12.33
CA PRO A 220 5.05 2.13 -12.40
C PRO A 220 4.58 0.74 -11.98
N LEU A 221 5.21 -0.28 -12.52
CA LEU A 221 5.08 -1.65 -12.05
C LEU A 221 5.36 -1.71 -10.54
N LYS A 222 4.47 -2.39 -9.80
CA LYS A 222 4.63 -2.63 -8.36
C LYS A 222 5.03 -4.08 -8.14
N LEU A 223 6.20 -4.27 -7.56
CA LEU A 223 6.71 -5.56 -7.08
C LEU A 223 6.40 -5.68 -5.59
N THR A 224 5.80 -6.79 -5.21
CA THR A 224 5.63 -7.20 -3.81
C THR A 224 6.30 -8.56 -3.61
N LEU A 225 7.21 -8.65 -2.64
CA LEU A 225 7.78 -9.91 -2.15
C LEU A 225 7.36 -10.07 -0.71
N HIS A 226 6.89 -11.23 -0.33
CA HIS A 226 6.50 -11.49 1.05
C HIS A 226 6.88 -12.90 1.47
N ALA A 227 7.24 -13.04 2.74
CA ALA A 227 7.59 -14.31 3.35
C ALA A 227 7.14 -14.32 4.80
N GLY A 228 6.86 -15.48 5.31
CA GLY A 228 6.53 -15.66 6.71
C GLY A 228 6.57 -17.13 7.11
N ALA A 229 6.45 -17.34 8.40
CA ALA A 229 6.34 -18.66 8.97
C ALA A 229 5.35 -18.65 10.14
N LYS A 230 4.77 -19.80 10.41
CA LYS A 230 4.01 -20.09 11.62
C LYS A 230 4.91 -20.95 12.50
N SER A 231 5.16 -20.54 13.74
CA SER A 231 5.85 -21.42 14.68
C SER A 231 4.92 -22.51 15.18
N HIS A 232 5.50 -23.57 15.71
CA HIS A 232 4.76 -24.55 16.50
C HIS A 232 4.07 -23.88 17.67
N ASP A 233 2.94 -24.42 18.09
CA ASP A 233 2.21 -23.92 19.22
C ASP A 233 3.09 -24.05 20.50
N TYR A 234 3.38 -22.93 21.13
CA TYR A 234 4.12 -22.90 22.39
C TYR A 234 3.15 -23.12 23.52
N HIS A 235 3.35 -24.19 24.29
CA HIS A 235 2.66 -24.37 25.55
C HIS A 235 3.41 -23.61 26.64
N ASN A 236 2.75 -22.65 27.25
CA ASN A 236 3.33 -21.91 28.37
C ASN A 236 2.65 -22.35 29.68
N ASP A 237 3.41 -23.04 30.52
CA ASP A 237 2.93 -23.54 31.83
C ASP A 237 2.40 -22.42 32.75
N LEU A 238 2.86 -21.18 32.57
CA LEU A 238 2.40 -20.01 33.33
C LEU A 238 0.96 -19.56 32.99
N PHE A 239 0.52 -19.76 31.73
CA PHE A 239 -0.79 -19.31 31.27
C PHE A 239 -1.73 -20.47 30.89
N SER A 240 -1.26 -21.71 30.91
CA SER A 240 -2.01 -22.94 30.50
C SER A 240 -2.68 -22.84 29.14
N LYS A 241 -2.11 -22.05 28.22
CA LYS A 241 -2.66 -21.77 26.91
C LYS A 241 -1.61 -21.88 25.82
N GLU A 242 -2.06 -22.33 24.65
CA GLU A 242 -1.23 -22.44 23.47
C GLU A 242 -1.29 -21.11 22.68
N PHE A 243 -0.14 -20.59 22.29
CA PHE A 243 -0.06 -19.43 21.41
C PHE A 243 0.86 -19.71 20.23
N THR A 244 0.53 -19.10 19.11
CA THR A 244 1.29 -19.19 17.87
C THR A 244 2.03 -17.89 17.61
N ILE A 245 3.32 -17.99 17.24
CA ILE A 245 4.14 -16.86 16.80
C ILE A 245 4.30 -16.95 15.28
N SER A 246 4.02 -15.86 14.57
CA SER A 246 4.18 -15.79 13.12
C SER A 246 5.05 -14.59 12.73
N PRO A 247 6.37 -14.78 12.51
CA PRO A 247 7.23 -13.76 11.94
C PRO A 247 6.97 -13.60 10.44
N ASN A 248 6.97 -12.34 9.98
CA ASN A 248 6.65 -12.01 8.59
C ASN A 248 7.51 -10.86 8.07
N LEU A 249 7.77 -10.88 6.77
CA LEU A 249 8.51 -9.87 6.04
C LEU A 249 7.79 -9.55 4.74
N VAL A 250 7.64 -8.25 4.44
CA VAL A 250 7.05 -7.75 3.19
C VAL A 250 7.97 -6.69 2.61
N TYR A 251 8.43 -6.90 1.39
CA TYR A 251 9.13 -5.90 0.58
C TYR A 251 8.22 -5.42 -0.54
N GLN A 252 8.14 -4.11 -0.74
CA GLN A 252 7.37 -3.51 -1.83
C GLN A 252 8.22 -2.46 -2.55
N GLN A 253 8.12 -2.47 -3.88
CA GLN A 253 8.77 -1.47 -4.73
C GLN A 253 7.81 -1.04 -5.84
N GLN A 254 7.65 0.28 -6.00
CA GLN A 254 6.91 0.88 -7.10
C GLN A 254 7.65 2.13 -7.60
N GLY A 255 8.25 2.02 -8.79
CA GLY A 255 9.12 3.08 -9.29
C GLY A 255 10.33 3.32 -8.38
N ALA A 256 10.48 4.56 -7.92
CA ALA A 256 11.54 4.95 -6.99
C ALA A 256 11.21 4.62 -5.52
N PHE A 257 9.94 4.38 -5.21
CA PHE A 257 9.50 4.05 -3.87
C PHE A 257 9.88 2.61 -3.53
N LYS A 258 10.51 2.42 -2.38
CA LYS A 258 10.92 1.11 -1.86
C LYS A 258 10.69 1.07 -0.36
N GLN A 259 10.04 0.04 0.12
CA GLN A 259 9.84 -0.17 1.55
C GLN A 259 10.03 -1.64 1.93
N ILE A 260 10.42 -1.84 3.17
CA ILE A 260 10.51 -3.13 3.82
C ILE A 260 9.72 -3.08 5.13
N ASN A 261 8.86 -4.05 5.34
CA ASN A 261 8.04 -4.18 6.54
C ASN A 261 8.36 -5.52 7.18
N GLY A 262 8.80 -5.50 8.43
CA GLY A 262 9.04 -6.71 9.22
C GLY A 262 8.17 -6.68 10.45
N GLY A 263 7.58 -7.82 10.81
CA GLY A 263 6.68 -7.89 11.96
C GLY A 263 6.40 -9.28 12.44
N VAL A 264 5.74 -9.35 13.57
CA VAL A 264 5.37 -10.59 14.25
C VAL A 264 3.91 -10.51 14.66
N TYR A 265 3.16 -11.58 14.44
CA TYR A 265 1.86 -11.82 15.03
C TYR A 265 1.99 -12.82 16.19
N LEU A 266 1.26 -12.52 17.26
CA LEU A 266 0.99 -13.42 18.36
C LEU A 266 -0.49 -13.75 18.33
N LYS A 267 -0.83 -15.02 18.17
CA LYS A 267 -2.23 -15.48 18.10
C LYS A 267 -2.51 -16.46 19.22
N GLU A 268 -3.57 -16.20 19.95
CA GLU A 268 -4.13 -17.05 20.98
C GLU A 268 -5.64 -17.13 20.77
N ASP A 269 -6.14 -18.32 20.37
CA ASP A 269 -7.55 -18.60 20.14
C ASP A 269 -8.25 -17.49 19.27
N TRP A 270 -9.06 -16.66 19.89
CA TRP A 270 -9.81 -15.58 19.26
C TRP A 270 -9.04 -14.26 19.11
N LEU A 271 -7.90 -14.11 19.79
CA LEU A 271 -7.11 -12.88 19.87
C LEU A 271 -5.87 -12.96 19.00
N THR A 272 -5.63 -11.93 18.21
CA THR A 272 -4.37 -11.72 17.50
C THR A 272 -3.79 -10.37 17.84
N LEU A 273 -2.52 -10.33 18.22
CA LEU A 273 -1.76 -9.10 18.41
C LEU A 273 -0.64 -9.05 17.36
N GLY A 274 -0.40 -7.89 16.79
CA GLY A 274 0.64 -7.68 15.79
C GLY A 274 1.51 -6.48 16.11
N LEU A 275 2.81 -6.63 15.90
CA LEU A 275 3.76 -5.53 15.97
C LEU A 275 4.63 -5.56 14.72
N TRP A 276 4.65 -4.44 13.97
CA TRP A 276 5.39 -4.31 12.73
C TRP A 276 6.23 -3.04 12.72
N TYR A 277 7.35 -3.13 12.04
CA TYR A 277 8.20 -1.99 11.72
C TYR A 277 8.23 -1.80 10.21
N ARG A 278 7.86 -0.59 9.77
CA ARG A 278 7.92 -0.16 8.37
C ARG A 278 9.12 0.74 8.18
N ASN A 279 10.03 0.31 7.30
CA ASN A 279 11.17 1.11 6.86
C ASN A 279 10.98 1.54 5.41
N ASN A 280 10.85 2.83 5.20
CA ASN A 280 10.83 3.42 3.88
C ASN A 280 12.27 3.69 3.43
N LEU A 281 12.77 2.92 2.46
CA LEU A 281 14.15 2.98 1.99
C LEU A 281 14.43 4.21 1.12
N SER A 282 13.40 4.87 0.60
CA SER A 282 13.54 5.98 -0.35
C SER A 282 13.18 7.33 0.24
N ALA A 283 12.37 7.36 1.28
CA ALA A 283 11.91 8.58 1.94
C ALA A 283 11.56 8.30 3.41
N ARG A 284 11.73 9.30 4.28
CA ARG A 284 11.19 9.23 5.64
C ARG A 284 9.73 9.73 5.62
N PRO A 285 8.86 9.28 6.52
CA PRO A 285 9.15 8.64 7.80
C PRO A 285 9.01 7.11 7.80
N ASN A 286 9.74 6.46 8.71
CA ASN A 286 9.49 5.10 9.13
C ASN A 286 8.31 5.06 10.11
N SER A 287 7.69 3.89 10.29
CA SER A 287 6.54 3.74 11.18
C SER A 287 6.65 2.47 12.01
N LEU A 288 6.16 2.55 13.23
CA LEU A 288 5.84 1.39 14.06
C LEU A 288 4.33 1.16 13.96
N ILE A 289 3.91 -0.09 13.72
CA ILE A 289 2.50 -0.44 13.51
C ILE A 289 2.10 -1.41 14.61
N ALA A 290 1.12 -1.01 15.41
CA ALA A 290 0.48 -1.89 16.39
C ALA A 290 -0.86 -2.38 15.83
N MET A 291 -1.15 -3.67 16.00
CA MET A 291 -2.33 -4.31 15.47
C MET A 291 -3.04 -5.13 16.55
N PHE A 292 -4.35 -5.11 16.50
CA PHE A 292 -5.26 -5.91 17.29
C PHE A 292 -6.23 -6.61 16.36
N GLY A 293 -6.43 -7.91 16.54
CA GLY A 293 -7.36 -8.73 15.78
C GLY A 293 -8.25 -9.57 16.70
N TYR A 294 -9.50 -9.72 16.31
CA TYR A 294 -10.48 -10.61 16.90
C TYR A 294 -10.97 -11.58 15.83
N GLN A 295 -11.02 -12.86 16.16
CA GLN A 295 -11.48 -13.91 15.24
C GLN A 295 -12.57 -14.76 15.92
N SER A 296 -13.64 -15.03 15.16
CA SER A 296 -14.62 -16.07 15.44
C SER A 296 -14.80 -16.95 14.20
N ASP A 297 -15.66 -17.98 14.28
CA ASP A 297 -15.89 -18.92 13.16
C ASP A 297 -16.38 -18.25 11.87
N LYS A 298 -17.18 -17.19 11.99
CA LYS A 298 -17.81 -16.52 10.85
C LYS A 298 -17.37 -15.10 10.61
N PHE A 299 -16.57 -14.54 11.51
CA PHE A 299 -16.20 -13.14 11.47
C PHE A 299 -14.80 -12.90 12.00
N GLN A 300 -14.05 -12.03 11.32
CA GLN A 300 -12.79 -11.48 11.82
C GLN A 300 -12.87 -9.97 11.80
N PHE A 301 -12.28 -9.35 12.80
CA PHE A 301 -12.12 -7.90 12.92
C PHE A 301 -10.65 -7.58 13.18
N GLY A 302 -10.13 -6.59 12.53
CA GLY A 302 -8.78 -6.08 12.74
C GLY A 302 -8.77 -4.56 12.86
N TYR A 303 -7.94 -4.06 13.78
CA TYR A 303 -7.61 -2.65 13.89
C TYR A 303 -6.11 -2.49 13.96
N SER A 304 -5.58 -1.53 13.21
CA SER A 304 -4.17 -1.15 13.32
C SER A 304 -3.98 0.36 13.41
N PHE A 305 -2.91 0.74 14.09
CA PHE A 305 -2.46 2.11 14.21
C PHE A 305 -1.00 2.23 13.82
N ASP A 306 -0.69 3.12 12.86
CA ASP A 306 0.66 3.40 12.40
C ASP A 306 1.21 4.63 13.13
N PHE A 307 2.18 4.42 13.99
CA PHE A 307 2.95 5.48 14.64
C PHE A 307 4.06 5.95 13.70
N SER A 308 3.97 7.17 13.20
CA SER A 308 5.07 7.76 12.44
C SER A 308 6.25 8.09 13.38
N LEU A 309 7.44 7.63 13.01
CA LEU A 309 8.68 7.88 13.77
C LEU A 309 9.41 9.16 13.31
N SER A 310 8.74 10.02 12.56
CA SER A 310 9.31 11.29 12.09
C SER A 310 9.00 12.46 13.02
N ASN A 311 9.73 13.56 12.83
CA ASN A 311 9.48 14.81 13.56
C ASN A 311 8.10 15.43 13.24
N THR A 312 7.43 14.96 12.18
CA THR A 312 6.08 15.41 11.80
C THR A 312 4.96 14.55 12.43
N ALA A 313 5.30 13.52 13.22
CA ALA A 313 4.34 12.61 13.85
C ALA A 313 3.25 13.33 14.66
N ALA A 314 3.63 14.36 15.43
CA ALA A 314 2.71 15.15 16.25
C ALA A 314 1.65 15.92 15.43
N TYR A 315 1.90 16.13 14.15
CA TYR A 315 0.99 16.87 13.27
C TYR A 315 0.08 15.98 12.43
N SER A 316 0.37 14.70 12.30
CA SER A 316 -0.35 13.78 11.41
C SER A 316 -1.35 12.88 12.12
N TYR A 317 -1.20 12.60 13.41
CA TYR A 317 -1.94 11.58 14.17
C TYR A 317 -1.84 10.16 13.58
N GLY A 318 -0.76 9.86 12.85
CA GLY A 318 -0.53 8.54 12.29
C GLY A 318 -1.53 8.13 11.21
N SER A 319 -1.80 6.82 11.12
CA SER A 319 -2.82 6.28 10.23
C SER A 319 -3.61 5.19 10.95
N HIS A 320 -4.90 5.14 10.69
CA HIS A 320 -5.82 4.16 11.26
C HIS A 320 -6.32 3.24 10.16
N GLU A 321 -6.39 1.95 10.45
CA GLU A 321 -6.94 0.98 9.51
C GLU A 321 -7.85 0.00 10.25
N ILE A 322 -9.00 -0.28 9.65
CA ILE A 322 -9.98 -1.24 10.12
C ILE A 322 -10.18 -2.28 9.03
N SER A 323 -10.21 -3.54 9.42
CA SER A 323 -10.57 -4.66 8.54
C SER A 323 -11.70 -5.48 9.13
N MET A 324 -12.54 -6.02 8.25
CA MET A 324 -13.63 -6.94 8.60
C MET A 324 -13.66 -8.04 7.55
N THR A 325 -13.69 -9.29 8.02
CA THR A 325 -13.86 -10.46 7.14
C THR A 325 -15.09 -11.24 7.58
N PHE A 326 -15.95 -11.56 6.64
CA PHE A 326 -17.12 -12.39 6.84
C PHE A 326 -16.93 -13.70 6.06
N PHE A 327 -17.15 -14.83 6.73
CA PHE A 327 -17.12 -16.16 6.14
C PHE A 327 -18.53 -16.68 5.92
N PHE A 328 -18.78 -17.25 4.74
CA PHE A 328 -20.12 -17.72 4.35
C PHE A 328 -20.13 -19.25 4.22
N GLY A 329 -21.18 -19.87 4.73
CA GLY A 329 -21.37 -21.32 4.65
C GLY A 329 -20.98 -22.06 5.92
N GLU A 330 -21.13 -23.37 5.88
CA GLU A 330 -20.75 -24.27 6.96
C GLU A 330 -19.37 -24.89 6.68
N PHE A 331 -18.61 -25.14 7.72
CA PHE A 331 -17.34 -25.87 7.65
C PHE A 331 -17.62 -27.34 7.27
N HIS A 332 -17.70 -27.60 5.98
CA HIS A 332 -17.61 -28.98 5.52
C HIS A 332 -16.13 -29.35 5.51
N ARG A 333 -15.76 -30.38 6.30
CA ARG A 333 -14.39 -30.92 6.33
C ARG A 333 -13.99 -31.29 4.91
N ARG A 334 -13.32 -30.37 4.22
CA ARG A 334 -12.93 -30.56 2.82
C ARG A 334 -11.76 -31.51 2.73
N LEU A 335 -11.76 -32.27 1.64
CA LEU A 335 -10.74 -33.25 1.25
C LEU A 335 -9.32 -32.67 1.00
N PHE A 336 -9.12 -31.38 1.25
CA PHE A 336 -7.81 -30.75 1.13
C PHE A 336 -7.14 -30.70 2.50
N SER A 337 -6.15 -31.56 2.70
CA SER A 337 -5.36 -31.63 3.93
C SER A 337 -4.49 -30.39 4.18
N ASN A 338 -4.34 -29.51 3.19
CA ASN A 338 -3.48 -28.35 3.25
C ASN A 338 -4.27 -27.07 3.00
N THR A 339 -4.94 -26.56 4.02
CA THR A 339 -5.29 -25.14 4.06
C THR A 339 -4.00 -24.34 4.14
N MET A 340 -3.85 -23.38 3.24
CA MET A 340 -2.69 -22.49 3.25
C MET A 340 -2.60 -21.79 4.61
N VAL A 341 -1.48 -21.95 5.30
CA VAL A 341 -1.23 -21.31 6.59
C VAL A 341 -0.83 -19.86 6.33
N ILE A 342 -1.80 -19.03 5.96
CA ILE A 342 -1.61 -17.59 5.98
C ILE A 342 -1.75 -17.15 7.43
N PRO A 343 -0.93 -16.20 7.94
CA PRO A 343 -1.20 -15.56 9.21
C PRO A 343 -2.59 -14.92 9.11
N GLN A 344 -3.57 -15.53 9.72
CA GLN A 344 -4.91 -14.95 9.79
C GLN A 344 -4.92 -14.01 10.98
N MET A 345 -5.22 -12.76 10.71
CA MET A 345 -5.54 -11.81 11.76
C MET A 345 -6.90 -12.12 12.35
#